data_54a49b58880cec09cf6cf8247adf38ad
#
_entry.id   54a49b58880cec09cf6cf8247adf38ad
#
_cell.length_a   1.000
_cell.length_b   1.000
_cell.length_c   1.000
_cell.angle_alpha   90.00
_cell.angle_beta   90.00
_cell.angle_gamma   90.00
#
_symmetry.space_group_name_H-M   'P 1'
#
loop_
_entity.id
_entity.type
_entity.pdbx_description
1 polymer ?
#
loop_
_entity_poly.entity_id
_entity_poly.type
_entity_poly.pdbx_seq_one_letter_code
_entity_poly.pdbx_strand_id
1 'polypeptide(L)'
;TAIAIQGPMGTGKTTLVKEGISKILNRPFAFIPLGGATDSSYLEGHSYTYEGSIWGKIIDTIINCKCMNPVFYFDELDKVSNTPKGEEIIGILTHLPDTTQNSQFHDKYFSNLDFDLSKALFIFSYNHEDKVNAILKDRMYQIKTKGYDKKDKNIIAKDYLIKSIEKNINFKEGEVTFAEGVF
;
A
#
# COMPACT_ATOMS: atom_id res chain seq x y z
N THR A 1 -4.53 -10.30 -9.55
CA THR A 1 -4.09 -10.98 -8.30
C THR A 1 -3.95 -9.95 -7.19
N ALA A 2 -4.46 -10.26 -6.02
CA ALA A 2 -4.31 -9.42 -4.83
C ALA A 2 -3.59 -10.18 -3.71
N ILE A 3 -2.72 -9.48 -3.01
CA ILE A 3 -1.92 -9.98 -1.89
C ILE A 3 -2.22 -9.13 -0.66
N ALA A 4 -2.38 -9.76 0.48
CA ALA A 4 -2.49 -9.08 1.77
C ALA A 4 -1.26 -9.40 2.63
N ILE A 5 -0.61 -8.38 3.17
CA ILE A 5 0.51 -8.52 4.09
C ILE A 5 0.05 -8.09 5.48
N GLN A 6 -0.10 -9.07 6.35
CA GLN A 6 -0.51 -8.87 7.74
C GLN A 6 0.70 -8.93 8.67
N GLY A 7 0.75 -8.06 9.65
CA GLY A 7 1.74 -8.17 10.73
C GLY A 7 1.91 -6.89 11.53
N PRO A 8 2.66 -6.96 12.63
CA PRO A 8 2.87 -5.82 13.52
C PRO A 8 3.43 -4.59 12.82
N MET A 9 3.25 -3.43 13.43
CA MET A 9 3.88 -2.19 12.95
C MET A 9 5.41 -2.33 12.98
N GLY A 10 6.09 -1.67 12.04
CA GLY A 10 7.56 -1.65 12.00
C GLY A 10 8.21 -2.93 11.47
N THR A 11 7.46 -3.86 10.88
CA THR A 11 8.00 -5.11 10.28
C THR A 11 8.48 -4.94 8.83
N GLY A 12 8.51 -3.71 8.32
CA GLY A 12 9.04 -3.43 6.98
C GLY A 12 8.11 -3.79 5.84
N LYS A 13 6.80 -3.92 6.06
CA LYS A 13 5.81 -4.27 5.01
C LYS A 13 5.90 -3.34 3.79
N THR A 14 5.89 -2.03 4.01
CA THR A 14 6.00 -1.03 2.94
C THR A 14 7.35 -1.13 2.22
N THR A 15 8.44 -1.30 2.94
CA THR A 15 9.79 -1.46 2.39
C THR A 15 9.90 -2.72 1.53
N LEU A 16 9.31 -3.83 1.97
CA LEU A 16 9.27 -5.08 1.21
C LEU A 16 8.60 -4.89 -0.16
N VAL A 17 7.49 -4.17 -0.19
CA VAL A 17 6.79 -3.93 -1.45
C VAL A 17 7.53 -2.94 -2.33
N LYS A 18 7.95 -1.80 -1.75
CA LYS A 18 8.61 -0.71 -2.48
C LYS A 18 9.99 -1.10 -3.00
N GLU A 19 10.84 -1.63 -2.12
CA GLU A 19 12.25 -1.91 -2.45
C GLU A 19 12.49 -3.36 -2.91
N GLY A 20 11.56 -4.26 -2.60
CA GLY A 20 11.62 -5.66 -3.03
C GLY A 20 10.73 -5.92 -4.25
N ILE A 21 9.43 -6.12 -4.03
CA ILE A 21 8.49 -6.61 -5.06
C ILE A 21 8.46 -5.70 -6.29
N SER A 22 8.33 -4.38 -6.10
CA SER A 22 8.24 -3.43 -7.22
C SER A 22 9.51 -3.42 -8.07
N LYS A 23 10.68 -3.50 -7.44
CA LYS A 23 11.97 -3.54 -8.14
C LYS A 23 12.19 -4.86 -8.90
N ILE A 24 11.85 -6.00 -8.27
CA ILE A 24 11.95 -7.32 -8.92
C ILE A 24 11.05 -7.39 -10.15
N LEU A 25 9.82 -6.85 -10.05
CA LEU A 25 8.88 -6.81 -11.16
C LEU A 25 9.18 -5.70 -12.18
N ASN A 26 10.09 -4.80 -11.88
CA ASN A 26 10.37 -3.59 -12.65
C ASN A 26 9.10 -2.78 -12.95
N ARG A 27 8.28 -2.57 -11.91
CA ARG A 27 7.01 -1.82 -11.99
C ARG A 27 7.01 -0.66 -11.00
N PRO A 28 6.41 0.48 -11.36
CA PRO A 28 6.26 1.60 -10.43
C PRO A 28 5.52 1.20 -9.16
N PHE A 29 6.00 1.70 -8.03
CA PHE A 29 5.35 1.55 -6.73
C PHE A 29 4.36 2.69 -6.51
N ALA A 30 3.11 2.34 -6.25
CA ALA A 30 1.99 3.26 -6.11
C ALA A 30 1.42 3.18 -4.68
N PHE A 31 1.76 4.14 -3.84
CA PHE A 31 1.33 4.18 -2.43
C PHE A 31 -0.03 4.88 -2.28
N ILE A 32 -0.99 4.19 -1.65
CA ILE A 32 -2.33 4.72 -1.33
C ILE A 32 -2.62 4.44 0.14
N PRO A 33 -2.52 5.46 1.04
CA PRO A 33 -2.88 5.30 2.43
C PRO A 33 -4.41 5.30 2.59
N LEU A 34 -4.94 4.30 3.28
CA LEU A 34 -6.38 4.20 3.57
C LEU A 34 -6.76 4.79 4.94
N GLY A 35 -5.79 4.95 5.84
CA GLY A 35 -6.03 5.48 7.18
C GLY A 35 -6.58 6.91 7.23
N GLY A 36 -6.46 7.67 6.16
CA GLY A 36 -7.03 9.02 6.02
C GLY A 36 -8.23 9.12 5.07
N ALA A 37 -8.68 7.99 4.50
CA ALA A 37 -9.80 7.98 3.58
C ALA A 37 -11.13 8.17 4.33
N THR A 38 -11.87 9.22 3.97
CA THR A 38 -13.13 9.60 4.65
C THR A 38 -14.36 9.03 3.95
N ASP A 39 -14.30 8.85 2.64
CA ASP A 39 -15.38 8.35 1.81
C ASP A 39 -14.87 7.78 0.47
N SER A 40 -15.78 7.25 -0.33
CA SER A 40 -15.48 6.61 -1.62
C SER A 40 -14.87 7.56 -2.66
N SER A 41 -15.12 8.86 -2.56
CA SER A 41 -14.60 9.85 -3.51
C SER A 41 -13.07 9.97 -3.45
N TYR A 42 -12.47 9.60 -2.33
CA TYR A 42 -11.01 9.50 -2.23
C TYR A 42 -10.41 8.56 -3.28
N LEU A 43 -11.07 7.43 -3.57
CA LEU A 43 -10.59 6.44 -4.54
C LEU A 43 -11.12 6.66 -5.96
N GLU A 44 -12.39 7.01 -6.09
CA GLU A 44 -13.12 7.11 -7.38
C GLU A 44 -13.35 8.54 -7.86
N GLY A 45 -12.95 9.56 -7.10
CA GLY A 45 -13.19 10.96 -7.44
C GLY A 45 -14.63 11.43 -7.25
N HIS A 46 -14.86 12.65 -7.67
CA HIS A 46 -16.17 13.30 -7.64
C HIS A 46 -16.69 13.48 -9.06
N SER A 47 -18.02 13.51 -9.24
CA SER A 47 -18.60 13.84 -10.54
C SER A 47 -18.10 15.19 -11.03
N TYR A 48 -17.70 15.28 -12.28
CA TYR A 48 -17.18 16.48 -12.93
C TYR A 48 -18.17 17.69 -12.92
N THR A 49 -19.43 17.44 -12.58
CA THR A 49 -20.47 18.49 -12.49
C THR A 49 -20.34 19.37 -11.25
N TYR A 50 -19.56 18.97 -10.26
CA TYR A 50 -19.35 19.78 -9.05
C TYR A 50 -18.16 20.71 -9.21
N GLU A 51 -18.29 21.95 -8.73
CA GLU A 51 -17.18 22.89 -8.67
C GLU A 51 -16.07 22.36 -7.76
N GLY A 52 -14.83 22.40 -8.24
CA GLY A 52 -13.68 21.86 -7.53
C GLY A 52 -13.54 20.33 -7.57
N SER A 53 -14.32 19.64 -8.41
CA SER A 53 -14.21 18.18 -8.57
C SER A 53 -12.84 17.78 -9.13
N ILE A 54 -12.34 16.65 -8.63
CA ILE A 54 -11.10 16.02 -9.06
C ILE A 54 -11.31 14.53 -9.22
N TRP A 55 -10.44 13.90 -10.02
CA TRP A 55 -10.38 12.45 -10.15
C TRP A 55 -9.90 11.77 -8.88
N GLY A 56 -10.19 10.48 -8.76
CA GLY A 56 -9.83 9.69 -7.59
C GLY A 56 -8.34 9.33 -7.51
N LYS A 57 -7.92 8.89 -6.35
CA LYS A 57 -6.51 8.57 -6.06
C LYS A 57 -5.97 7.42 -6.92
N ILE A 58 -6.82 6.49 -7.35
CA ILE A 58 -6.41 5.39 -8.23
C ILE A 58 -5.97 5.95 -9.57
N ILE A 59 -6.78 6.81 -10.19
CA ILE A 59 -6.46 7.41 -11.48
C ILE A 59 -5.30 8.41 -11.37
N ASP A 60 -5.29 9.24 -10.31
CA ASP A 60 -4.15 10.12 -10.03
C ASP A 60 -2.83 9.35 -10.00
N THR A 61 -2.84 8.20 -9.36
CA THR A 61 -1.66 7.32 -9.29
C THR A 61 -1.24 6.79 -10.67
N ILE A 62 -2.18 6.35 -11.50
CA ILE A 62 -1.90 5.88 -12.88
C ILE A 62 -1.29 7.00 -13.72
N ILE A 63 -1.86 8.20 -13.65
CA ILE A 63 -1.34 9.39 -14.36
C ILE A 63 0.10 9.68 -13.93
N ASN A 64 0.38 9.66 -12.63
CA ASN A 64 1.71 9.92 -12.09
C ASN A 64 2.72 8.81 -12.45
N CYS A 65 2.31 7.55 -12.43
CA CYS A 65 3.14 6.40 -12.79
C CYS A 65 3.34 6.26 -14.31
N LYS A 66 2.50 6.89 -15.12
CA LYS A 66 2.48 6.79 -16.59
C LYS A 66 2.44 5.35 -17.11
N CYS A 67 1.79 4.45 -16.38
CA CYS A 67 1.63 3.06 -16.76
C CYS A 67 0.33 2.47 -16.20
N MET A 68 -0.22 1.45 -16.88
CA MET A 68 -1.46 0.77 -16.50
C MET A 68 -1.23 -0.49 -15.65
N ASN A 69 0.02 -0.79 -15.30
CA ASN A 69 0.39 -1.98 -14.54
C ASN A 69 1.26 -1.70 -13.30
N PRO A 70 1.01 -0.62 -12.53
CA PRO A 70 1.77 -0.36 -11.32
C PRO A 70 1.52 -1.44 -10.26
N VAL A 71 2.35 -1.43 -9.21
CA VAL A 71 2.11 -2.14 -7.97
C VAL A 71 1.38 -1.19 -7.03
N PHE A 72 0.06 -1.33 -6.92
CA PHE A 72 -0.71 -0.58 -5.93
C PHE A 72 -0.46 -1.15 -4.54
N TYR A 73 -0.09 -0.30 -3.62
CA TYR A 73 0.08 -0.64 -2.22
C TYR A 73 -0.89 0.17 -1.36
N PHE A 74 -1.93 -0.49 -0.89
CA PHE A 74 -2.94 0.06 -0.01
C PHE A 74 -2.53 -0.17 1.44
N ASP A 75 -2.14 0.89 2.12
CA ASP A 75 -1.66 0.81 3.51
C ASP A 75 -2.79 1.08 4.51
N GLU A 76 -2.70 0.44 5.67
CA GLU A 76 -3.61 0.62 6.80
C GLU A 76 -5.07 0.25 6.48
N LEU A 77 -5.30 -0.90 5.82
CA LEU A 77 -6.66 -1.38 5.50
C LEU A 77 -7.55 -1.54 6.76
N ASP A 78 -6.95 -1.88 7.89
CA ASP A 78 -7.62 -2.01 9.20
C ASP A 78 -8.02 -0.67 9.85
N LYS A 79 -7.70 0.45 9.22
CA LYS A 79 -8.09 1.79 9.65
C LYS A 79 -9.33 2.33 8.93
N VAL A 80 -9.79 1.66 7.89
CA VAL A 80 -11.06 2.02 7.24
C VAL A 80 -12.19 1.84 8.26
N SER A 81 -12.99 2.90 8.41
CA SER A 81 -14.04 2.93 9.44
C SER A 81 -15.20 1.98 9.12
N ASN A 82 -15.81 1.41 10.16
CA ASN A 82 -17.04 0.60 10.06
C ASN A 82 -18.28 1.50 9.98
N THR A 83 -18.26 2.51 9.15
CA THR A 83 -19.37 3.42 8.86
C THR A 83 -19.89 3.16 7.45
N PRO A 84 -21.11 3.61 7.09
CA PRO A 84 -21.60 3.47 5.71
C PRO A 84 -20.62 3.98 4.66
N LYS A 85 -19.93 5.08 4.93
CA LYS A 85 -18.87 5.62 4.04
C LYS A 85 -17.65 4.72 3.95
N GLY A 86 -17.26 4.08 5.05
CA GLY A 86 -16.19 3.09 5.06
C GLY A 86 -16.58 1.83 4.30
N GLU A 87 -17.85 1.41 4.37
CA GLU A 87 -18.36 0.28 3.60
C GLU A 87 -18.33 0.56 2.09
N GLU A 88 -18.58 1.79 1.66
CA GLU A 88 -18.39 2.19 0.25
C GLU A 88 -16.94 2.00 -0.20
N ILE A 89 -15.97 2.43 0.62
CA ILE A 89 -14.53 2.23 0.35
C ILE A 89 -14.22 0.74 0.22
N ILE A 90 -14.69 -0.07 1.15
CA ILE A 90 -14.49 -1.54 1.11
C ILE A 90 -15.13 -2.15 -0.14
N GLY A 91 -16.30 -1.66 -0.55
CA GLY A 91 -16.95 -2.06 -1.80
C GLY A 91 -16.02 -1.87 -3.00
N ILE A 92 -15.44 -0.69 -3.16
CA ILE A 92 -14.49 -0.38 -4.23
C ILE A 92 -13.27 -1.32 -4.15
N LEU A 93 -12.65 -1.42 -2.96
CA LEU A 93 -11.47 -2.26 -2.76
C LEU A 93 -11.75 -3.74 -3.02
N THR A 94 -12.99 -4.20 -2.87
CA THR A 94 -13.40 -5.57 -3.14
C THR A 94 -13.50 -5.85 -4.65
N HIS A 95 -13.80 -4.85 -5.46
CA HIS A 95 -13.88 -4.97 -6.91
C HIS A 95 -12.50 -4.95 -7.60
N LEU A 96 -11.51 -4.27 -7.02
CA LEU A 96 -10.17 -4.17 -7.60
C LEU A 96 -9.46 -5.53 -7.80
N PRO A 97 -9.50 -6.49 -6.85
CA PRO A 97 -8.93 -7.83 -7.04
C PRO A 97 -9.72 -8.73 -7.98
N ASP A 98 -10.97 -8.39 -8.25
CA ASP A 98 -11.87 -9.22 -9.05
C ASP A 98 -11.54 -9.10 -10.53
N THR A 99 -11.06 -10.19 -11.13
CA THR A 99 -10.63 -10.22 -12.54
C THR A 99 -11.76 -10.03 -13.53
N THR A 100 -13.02 -10.18 -13.10
CA THR A 100 -14.19 -9.95 -13.94
C THR A 100 -14.63 -8.48 -13.97
N GLN A 101 -14.21 -7.70 -12.98
CA GLN A 101 -14.64 -6.32 -12.79
C GLN A 101 -13.52 -5.29 -12.94
N ASN A 102 -12.28 -5.66 -12.65
CA ASN A 102 -11.15 -4.74 -12.63
C ASN A 102 -10.70 -4.23 -14.01
N SER A 103 -11.21 -4.81 -15.09
CA SER A 103 -11.01 -4.30 -16.46
C SER A 103 -11.91 -3.11 -16.80
N GLN A 104 -12.88 -2.81 -15.95
CA GLN A 104 -13.88 -1.75 -16.14
C GLN A 104 -13.95 -0.88 -14.87
N PHE A 105 -12.81 -0.44 -14.37
CA PHE A 105 -12.78 0.49 -13.24
C PHE A 105 -13.31 1.86 -13.68
N HIS A 106 -14.31 2.35 -12.97
CA HIS A 106 -14.99 3.60 -13.27
C HIS A 106 -14.63 4.68 -12.27
N ASP A 107 -14.01 5.76 -12.76
CA ASP A 107 -13.78 6.97 -11.97
C ASP A 107 -14.92 7.97 -12.22
N LYS A 108 -15.49 8.53 -11.16
CA LYS A 108 -16.66 9.42 -11.26
C LYS A 108 -16.39 10.73 -12.00
N TYR A 109 -15.13 11.18 -12.00
CA TYR A 109 -14.73 12.36 -12.77
C TYR A 109 -14.72 12.07 -14.27
N PHE A 110 -14.27 10.88 -14.66
CA PHE A 110 -14.22 10.43 -16.05
C PHE A 110 -15.41 9.54 -16.38
N SER A 111 -16.62 10.08 -16.22
CA SER A 111 -17.90 9.34 -16.26
C SER A 111 -18.13 8.45 -17.48
N ASN A 112 -17.43 8.68 -18.60
CA ASN A 112 -17.58 7.93 -19.84
C ASN A 112 -16.37 7.07 -20.21
N LEU A 113 -15.41 6.90 -19.28
CA LEU A 113 -14.18 6.15 -19.52
C LEU A 113 -14.06 5.01 -18.50
N ASP A 114 -13.86 3.81 -19.01
CA ASP A 114 -13.46 2.66 -18.20
C ASP A 114 -11.94 2.49 -18.25
N PHE A 115 -11.36 2.21 -17.10
CA PHE A 115 -9.92 1.99 -16.96
C PHE A 115 -9.65 0.51 -16.72
N ASP A 116 -8.81 -0.09 -17.57
CA ASP A 116 -8.42 -1.49 -17.40
C ASP A 116 -7.28 -1.62 -16.38
N LEU A 117 -7.63 -2.05 -15.17
CA LEU A 117 -6.70 -2.33 -14.08
C LEU A 117 -6.29 -3.82 -13.98
N SER A 118 -6.68 -4.65 -14.94
CA SER A 118 -6.44 -6.10 -14.90
C SER A 118 -4.97 -6.50 -14.84
N LYS A 119 -4.08 -5.63 -15.34
CA LYS A 119 -2.62 -5.83 -15.35
C LYS A 119 -1.92 -5.29 -14.10
N ALA A 120 -2.63 -4.55 -13.25
CA ALA A 120 -2.08 -4.04 -12.01
C ALA A 120 -1.93 -5.16 -10.96
N LEU A 121 -0.98 -4.99 -10.04
CA LEU A 121 -0.84 -5.83 -8.87
C LEU A 121 -1.35 -5.05 -7.66
N PHE A 122 -2.29 -5.64 -6.93
CA PHE A 122 -2.87 -5.04 -5.72
C PHE A 122 -2.28 -5.68 -4.48
N ILE A 123 -1.65 -4.88 -3.63
CA ILE A 123 -1.10 -5.33 -2.35
C ILE A 123 -1.72 -4.49 -1.24
N PHE A 124 -2.29 -5.16 -0.26
CA PHE A 124 -2.90 -4.55 0.90
C PHE A 124 -2.06 -4.83 2.14
N SER A 125 -1.96 -3.87 3.05
CA SER A 125 -1.34 -4.08 4.34
C SER A 125 -2.28 -3.73 5.48
N TYR A 126 -2.18 -4.51 6.55
CA TYR A 126 -2.90 -4.25 7.79
C TYR A 126 -2.17 -4.86 9.00
N ASN A 127 -2.49 -4.34 10.17
CA ASN A 127 -1.92 -4.83 11.42
C ASN A 127 -2.90 -5.75 12.16
N HIS A 128 -4.18 -5.39 12.18
CA HIS A 128 -5.25 -6.07 12.92
C HIS A 128 -6.19 -6.79 11.96
N GLU A 129 -6.08 -8.13 11.92
CA GLU A 129 -6.87 -8.99 11.02
C GLU A 129 -8.37 -8.97 11.36
N ASP A 130 -8.71 -8.81 12.61
CA ASP A 130 -10.09 -8.75 13.12
C ASP A 130 -10.89 -7.53 12.63
N LYS A 131 -10.19 -6.49 12.20
CA LYS A 131 -10.78 -5.25 11.66
C LYS A 131 -10.95 -5.23 10.15
N VAL A 132 -10.43 -6.23 9.45
CA VAL A 132 -10.52 -6.32 7.99
C VAL A 132 -11.80 -7.04 7.58
N ASN A 133 -12.53 -6.45 6.62
CA ASN A 133 -13.75 -7.04 6.08
C ASN A 133 -13.48 -8.45 5.54
N ALA A 134 -14.31 -9.43 5.93
CA ALA A 134 -14.14 -10.83 5.58
C ALA A 134 -14.24 -11.08 4.06
N ILE A 135 -15.15 -10.38 3.36
CA ILE A 135 -15.37 -10.55 1.93
C ILE A 135 -14.13 -10.11 1.14
N LEU A 136 -13.54 -8.97 1.53
CA LEU A 136 -12.30 -8.50 0.90
C LEU A 136 -11.14 -9.45 1.23
N LYS A 137 -11.07 -9.95 2.46
CA LYS A 137 -10.03 -10.87 2.91
C LYS A 137 -10.00 -12.17 2.12
N ASP A 138 -11.17 -12.73 1.78
CA ASP A 138 -11.29 -13.96 0.99
C ASP A 138 -10.80 -13.82 -0.46
N ARG A 139 -10.70 -12.59 -0.97
CA ARG A 139 -10.21 -12.30 -2.33
C ARG A 139 -8.70 -12.08 -2.41
N MET A 140 -8.00 -12.14 -1.29
CA MET A 140 -6.58 -11.85 -1.19
C MET A 140 -5.78 -13.07 -0.74
N TYR A 141 -4.61 -13.26 -1.34
CA TYR A 141 -3.63 -14.21 -0.81
C TYR A 141 -2.94 -13.59 0.42
N GLN A 142 -3.10 -14.23 1.58
CA GLN A 142 -2.60 -13.69 2.84
C GLN A 142 -1.19 -14.14 3.16
N ILE A 143 -0.31 -13.18 3.45
CA ILE A 143 1.05 -13.39 3.93
C ILE A 143 1.12 -12.81 5.35
N LYS A 144 1.45 -13.66 6.33
CA LYS A 144 1.63 -13.23 7.73
C LYS A 144 3.10 -13.00 8.02
N THR A 145 3.43 -11.79 8.49
CA THR A 145 4.76 -11.45 8.96
C THR A 145 4.80 -11.47 10.50
N LYS A 146 5.92 -11.95 11.03
CA LYS A 146 6.16 -11.92 12.48
C LYS A 146 6.87 -10.63 12.87
N GLY A 147 6.69 -10.21 14.12
CA GLY A 147 7.53 -9.15 14.70
C GLY A 147 8.99 -9.61 14.82
N TYR A 148 9.90 -8.66 14.79
CA TYR A 148 11.32 -8.93 14.97
C TYR A 148 11.65 -9.25 16.43
N ASP A 149 12.43 -10.30 16.65
CA ASP A 149 13.02 -10.60 17.95
C ASP A 149 14.24 -9.69 18.25
N LYS A 150 14.86 -9.89 19.43
CA LYS A 150 16.03 -9.07 19.81
C LYS A 150 17.22 -9.27 18.84
N LYS A 151 17.41 -10.49 18.34
CA LYS A 151 18.52 -10.81 17.42
C LYS A 151 18.30 -10.14 16.07
N ASP A 152 17.07 -10.25 15.54
CA ASP A 152 16.68 -9.60 14.28
C ASP A 152 16.86 -8.08 14.35
N LYS A 153 16.42 -7.46 15.46
CA LYS A 153 16.57 -6.02 15.68
C LYS A 153 18.03 -5.59 15.71
N ASN A 154 18.90 -6.38 16.32
CA ASN A 154 20.34 -6.10 16.35
C ASN A 154 20.95 -6.17 14.95
N ILE A 155 20.57 -7.15 14.13
CA ILE A 155 21.01 -7.26 12.74
C ILE A 155 20.53 -6.05 11.94
N ILE A 156 19.25 -5.71 12.06
CA ILE A 156 18.66 -4.55 11.36
C ILE A 156 19.37 -3.26 11.78
N ALA A 157 19.67 -3.09 13.07
CA ALA A 157 20.37 -1.91 13.57
C ALA A 157 21.77 -1.79 12.97
N LYS A 158 22.55 -2.88 12.99
CA LYS A 158 23.94 -2.89 12.51
C LYS A 158 24.05 -2.78 10.99
N ASP A 159 23.30 -3.60 10.28
CA ASP A 159 23.50 -3.79 8.83
C ASP A 159 22.76 -2.76 8.00
N TYR A 160 21.69 -2.17 8.54
CA TYR A 160 20.83 -1.25 7.77
C TYR A 160 20.71 0.13 8.41
N LEU A 161 20.35 0.22 9.70
CA LEU A 161 20.06 1.51 10.33
C LEU A 161 21.31 2.37 10.45
N ILE A 162 22.38 1.81 10.98
CA ILE A 162 23.65 2.54 11.18
C ILE A 162 24.21 2.99 9.84
N LYS A 163 24.28 2.10 8.85
CA LYS A 163 24.75 2.45 7.50
C LYS A 163 23.89 3.53 6.82
N SER A 164 22.58 3.49 7.04
CA SER A 164 21.67 4.52 6.54
C SER A 164 21.94 5.87 7.21
N ILE A 165 22.18 5.88 8.53
CA ILE A 165 22.50 7.09 9.29
C ILE A 165 23.85 7.65 8.84
N GLU A 166 24.90 6.84 8.77
CA GLU A 166 26.23 7.24 8.30
C GLU A 166 26.16 7.93 6.94
N LYS A 167 25.41 7.31 6.00
CA LYS A 167 25.20 7.88 4.68
C LYS A 167 24.47 9.23 4.71
N ASN A 168 23.46 9.39 5.57
CA ASN A 168 22.65 10.61 5.65
C ASN A 168 23.42 11.79 6.26
N ILE A 169 24.37 11.52 7.15
CA ILE A 169 25.21 12.54 7.81
C ILE A 169 26.61 12.65 7.18
N ASN A 170 26.81 11.99 6.03
CA ASN A 170 28.09 11.99 5.27
C ASN A 170 29.29 11.45 6.06
N PHE A 171 29.09 10.51 6.98
CA PHE A 171 30.18 9.72 7.55
C PHE A 171 30.62 8.62 6.59
N LYS A 172 31.88 8.21 6.71
CA LYS A 172 32.36 7.03 5.99
C LYS A 172 31.84 5.77 6.67
N GLU A 173 31.64 4.72 5.90
CA GLU A 173 31.19 3.42 6.43
C GLU A 173 32.19 2.92 7.50
N GLY A 174 31.67 2.66 8.72
CA GLY A 174 32.46 2.18 9.86
C GLY A 174 33.09 3.27 10.73
N GLU A 175 32.86 4.55 10.49
CA GLU A 175 33.32 5.64 11.37
C GLU A 175 32.56 5.67 12.71
N VAL A 176 31.30 5.12 12.71
CA VAL A 176 30.52 5.02 13.94
C VAL A 176 30.70 3.63 14.53
N THR A 177 31.31 3.56 15.71
CA THR A 177 31.49 2.29 16.45
C THR A 177 30.71 2.32 17.76
N PHE A 178 30.16 1.18 18.14
CA PHE A 178 29.43 1.01 19.40
C PHE A 178 30.23 0.14 20.37
N ALA A 179 30.17 0.49 21.64
CA ALA A 179 30.81 -0.31 22.70
C ALA A 179 30.15 -1.70 22.79
N GLU A 180 30.91 -2.68 23.27
CA GLU A 180 30.38 -4.03 23.54
C GLU A 180 29.19 -3.95 24.52
N GLY A 181 28.09 -4.66 24.15
CA GLY A 181 26.88 -4.75 24.99
C GLY A 181 25.84 -3.67 24.76
N VAL A 182 26.01 -2.78 23.76
CA VAL A 182 24.98 -1.80 23.35
C VAL A 182 23.86 -2.47 22.55
N PHE A 183 24.11 -3.62 21.96
CA PHE A 183 23.15 -4.42 21.17
C PHE A 183 22.88 -5.78 21.82
#